data_6b3a01a0f2413a918ac73c3aa8db2927
#
_entry.id   6b3a01a0f2413a918ac73c3aa8db2927
#
_cell.length_a   1.000
_cell.length_b   1.000
_cell.length_c   1.000
_cell.angle_alpha   90.00
_cell.angle_beta   90.00
_cell.angle_gamma   90.00
#
_symmetry.space_group_name_H-M   'P 1'
#
loop_
_entity.id
_entity.type
_entity.pdbx_description
1 polymer ?
#
loop_
_entity_poly.entity_id
_entity_poly.type
_entity_poly.pdbx_seq_one_letter_code
_entity_poly.pdbx_strand_id
1 'polypeptide(L)'
;LESSPASMNDKAEIRVLEPYVHGQFIESTRSPFEGRSHVHWLTGTGSTVMVGCVEGICGMRPNADGLVISPSIPHEWDGFKIEKNFRGKHLSIDIKNPDHVQSGVKSMTVNGEAVEGNFVCECKMTENTKIEVVLG
;
A
#
# COMPACT_ATOMS: atom_id res chain seq x y z
N LEU A 1 -2.39 10.12 6.55
CA LEU A 1 -3.55 9.21 6.50
C LEU A 1 -4.43 9.29 7.75
N GLU A 2 -3.87 9.45 8.94
CA GLU A 2 -4.63 9.56 10.21
C GLU A 2 -5.63 10.73 10.23
N SER A 3 -5.33 11.80 9.50
CA SER A 3 -6.23 12.93 9.36
C SER A 3 -7.28 12.74 8.25
N SER A 4 -7.21 11.65 7.49
CA SER A 4 -8.15 11.38 6.41
C SER A 4 -9.51 10.92 6.95
N PRO A 5 -10.62 11.47 6.45
CA PRO A 5 -11.97 10.99 6.81
C PRO A 5 -12.19 9.51 6.49
N ALA A 6 -11.49 8.97 5.48
CA ALA A 6 -11.60 7.57 5.11
C ALA A 6 -11.02 6.60 6.15
N SER A 7 -10.05 7.05 6.97
CA SER A 7 -9.45 6.23 8.02
C SER A 7 -10.19 6.29 9.35
N MET A 8 -11.09 7.28 9.53
CA MET A 8 -11.75 7.56 10.81
C MET A 8 -13.22 7.90 10.61
N ASN A 9 -14.04 6.89 10.73
CA ASN A 9 -15.50 7.06 10.61
C ASN A 9 -16.09 7.95 11.73
N ASP A 10 -15.52 7.91 12.91
CA ASP A 10 -15.87 8.75 14.06
C ASP A 10 -15.58 10.25 13.86
N LYS A 11 -14.75 10.58 12.88
CA LYS A 11 -14.44 11.98 12.49
C LYS A 11 -15.38 12.55 11.43
N ALA A 12 -16.31 11.77 10.90
CA ALA A 12 -17.21 12.20 9.83
C ALA A 12 -18.04 13.43 10.21
N GLU A 13 -18.49 13.53 11.45
CA GLU A 13 -19.25 14.67 11.96
C GLU A 13 -18.41 15.96 12.01
N ILE A 14 -17.13 15.87 12.41
CA ILE A 14 -16.20 17.00 12.42
C ILE A 14 -15.87 17.44 11.00
N ARG A 15 -15.67 16.47 10.12
CA ARG A 15 -15.32 16.70 8.71
C ARG A 15 -16.51 17.20 7.88
N VAL A 16 -17.74 16.97 8.36
CA VAL A 16 -18.99 17.32 7.64
C VAL A 16 -19.02 16.70 6.24
N LEU A 17 -18.68 15.41 6.18
CA LEU A 17 -18.77 14.61 4.94
C LEU A 17 -19.08 13.15 5.28
N GLU A 18 -19.49 12.40 4.26
CA GLU A 18 -19.82 10.98 4.43
C GLU A 18 -18.60 10.18 4.88
N PRO A 19 -18.83 9.12 5.68
CA PRO A 19 -17.78 8.17 6.02
C PRO A 19 -17.09 7.60 4.78
N TYR A 20 -15.77 7.37 4.88
CA TYR A 20 -14.94 6.79 3.82
C TYR A 20 -14.81 7.63 2.54
N VAL A 21 -15.22 8.89 2.57
CA VAL A 21 -15.05 9.85 1.46
C VAL A 21 -13.87 10.77 1.73
N HIS A 22 -13.11 11.06 0.71
CA HIS A 22 -12.01 12.03 0.77
C HIS A 22 -12.49 13.42 0.33
N GLY A 23 -12.18 14.43 1.12
CA GLY A 23 -12.30 15.83 0.71
C GLY A 23 -11.02 16.34 0.07
N GLN A 24 -11.13 17.42 -0.70
CA GLN A 24 -9.99 18.05 -1.37
C GLN A 24 -9.08 18.79 -0.38
N PHE A 25 -9.65 19.44 0.63
CA PHE A 25 -8.92 20.13 1.67
C PHE A 25 -9.68 20.12 3.00
N ILE A 26 -8.95 20.45 4.06
CA ILE A 26 -9.44 20.50 5.45
C ILE A 26 -9.11 21.87 6.03
N GLU A 27 -10.08 22.49 6.69
CA GLU A 27 -9.92 23.76 7.38
C GLU A 27 -8.85 23.68 8.48
N SER A 28 -7.98 24.67 8.52
CA SER A 28 -6.90 24.73 9.51
C SER A 28 -7.39 25.19 10.87
N THR A 29 -6.49 25.12 11.88
CA THR A 29 -6.72 25.60 13.25
C THR A 29 -7.04 27.10 13.37
N ARG A 30 -6.85 27.88 12.31
CA ARG A 30 -7.18 29.30 12.26
C ARG A 30 -8.60 29.57 11.73
N SER A 31 -9.28 28.56 11.24
CA SER A 31 -10.65 28.67 10.77
C SER A 31 -11.65 28.53 11.94
N PRO A 32 -12.77 29.27 11.91
CA PRO A 32 -13.88 29.02 12.85
C PRO A 32 -14.52 27.64 12.63
N PHE A 33 -14.20 26.95 11.54
CA PHE A 33 -14.67 25.61 11.19
C PHE A 33 -13.50 24.61 11.12
N GLU A 34 -12.57 24.69 12.08
CA GLU A 34 -11.42 23.79 12.15
C GLU A 34 -11.82 22.33 11.96
N GLY A 35 -11.09 21.66 11.10
CA GLY A 35 -11.29 20.26 10.80
C GLY A 35 -12.36 19.96 9.75
N ARG A 36 -13.20 20.94 9.35
CA ARG A 36 -14.19 20.75 8.29
C ARG A 36 -13.53 20.47 6.95
N SER A 37 -14.04 19.51 6.21
CA SER A 37 -13.59 19.17 4.87
C SER A 37 -14.49 19.78 3.80
N HIS A 38 -13.94 19.99 2.60
CA HIS A 38 -14.66 20.55 1.47
C HIS A 38 -14.37 19.83 0.17
N VAL A 39 -15.24 20.03 -0.82
CA VAL A 39 -15.14 19.47 -2.18
C VAL A 39 -15.03 17.95 -2.13
N HIS A 40 -16.10 17.33 -1.67
CA HIS A 40 -16.24 15.88 -1.57
C HIS A 40 -16.42 15.29 -2.99
N TRP A 41 -15.94 14.08 -3.21
CA TRP A 41 -16.03 13.33 -4.45
C TRP A 41 -15.21 13.87 -5.63
N LEU A 42 -14.90 15.16 -5.68
CA LEU A 42 -14.13 15.82 -6.75
C LEU A 42 -12.67 16.02 -6.36
N THR A 43 -11.99 14.95 -5.96
CA THR A 43 -10.59 15.02 -5.53
C THR A 43 -9.78 13.85 -6.09
N GLY A 44 -8.54 14.13 -6.48
CA GLY A 44 -7.55 13.10 -6.81
C GLY A 44 -7.01 12.34 -5.59
N THR A 45 -7.43 12.69 -4.37
CA THR A 45 -6.93 12.08 -3.13
C THR A 45 -7.21 10.57 -3.12
N GLY A 46 -8.38 10.12 -3.57
CA GLY A 46 -8.73 8.70 -3.58
C GLY A 46 -7.76 7.86 -4.41
N SER A 47 -7.44 8.29 -5.62
CA SER A 47 -6.46 7.60 -6.48
C SER A 47 -5.05 7.70 -5.92
N THR A 48 -4.65 8.85 -5.38
CA THR A 48 -3.34 9.06 -4.76
C THR A 48 -3.15 8.18 -3.54
N VAL A 49 -4.17 8.03 -2.68
CA VAL A 49 -4.14 7.13 -1.51
C VAL A 49 -4.01 5.68 -1.96
N MET A 50 -4.73 5.25 -3.01
CA MET A 50 -4.59 3.90 -3.57
C MET A 50 -3.17 3.63 -4.06
N VAL A 51 -2.58 4.56 -4.80
CA VAL A 51 -1.17 4.46 -5.23
C VAL A 51 -0.25 4.42 -4.00
N GLY A 52 -0.47 5.28 -3.01
CA GLY A 52 0.28 5.29 -1.76
C GLY A 52 0.20 3.97 -0.98
N CYS A 53 -0.97 3.34 -0.95
CA CYS A 53 -1.14 2.02 -0.34
C CYS A 53 -0.39 0.93 -1.12
N VAL A 54 -0.56 0.87 -2.43
CA VAL A 54 0.00 -0.19 -3.28
C VAL A 54 1.52 -0.03 -3.43
N GLU A 55 1.99 1.17 -3.78
CA GLU A 55 3.41 1.41 -4.06
C GLU A 55 4.22 1.80 -2.82
N GLY A 56 3.60 2.49 -1.86
CA GLY A 56 4.24 2.92 -0.62
C GLY A 56 4.21 1.83 0.45
N ILE A 57 3.03 1.48 0.95
CA ILE A 57 2.88 0.53 2.07
C ILE A 57 3.18 -0.89 1.61
N CYS A 58 2.47 -1.39 0.59
CA CYS A 58 2.69 -2.73 0.06
C CYS A 58 4.01 -2.86 -0.73
N GLY A 59 4.58 -1.74 -1.16
CA GLY A 59 5.85 -1.69 -1.84
C GLY A 59 5.87 -2.28 -3.25
N MET A 60 4.71 -2.36 -3.91
CA MET A 60 4.53 -3.01 -5.21
C MET A 60 4.74 -2.00 -6.34
N ARG A 61 5.95 -1.87 -6.86
CA ARG A 61 6.28 -0.90 -7.91
C ARG A 61 6.57 -1.58 -9.24
N PRO A 62 5.69 -1.40 -10.26
CA PRO A 62 5.95 -1.88 -11.61
C PRO A 62 7.17 -1.19 -12.23
N ASN A 63 7.91 -1.95 -13.02
CA ASN A 63 9.03 -1.46 -13.81
C ASN A 63 8.95 -2.12 -15.21
N ALA A 64 9.72 -1.63 -16.18
CA ALA A 64 9.66 -2.12 -17.57
C ALA A 64 9.84 -3.64 -17.68
N ASP A 65 10.73 -4.22 -16.89
CA ASP A 65 11.13 -5.63 -16.96
C ASP A 65 10.52 -6.52 -15.88
N GLY A 66 9.67 -5.96 -14.99
CA GLY A 66 9.08 -6.75 -13.92
C GLY A 66 8.49 -5.93 -12.77
N LEU A 67 8.69 -6.39 -11.55
CA LEU A 67 8.09 -5.85 -10.34
C LEU A 67 9.14 -5.71 -9.24
N VAL A 68 9.26 -4.51 -8.67
CA VAL A 68 10.01 -4.26 -7.43
C VAL A 68 9.06 -4.51 -6.26
N ILE A 69 9.52 -5.25 -5.23
CA ILE A 69 8.78 -5.50 -4.00
C ILE A 69 9.60 -4.95 -2.84
N SER A 70 9.12 -3.86 -2.24
CA SER A 70 9.80 -3.15 -1.16
C SER A 70 8.78 -2.59 -0.16
N PRO A 71 8.17 -3.44 0.67
CA PRO A 71 7.18 -3.03 1.64
C PRO A 71 7.73 -2.04 2.67
N SER A 72 6.84 -1.15 3.13
CA SER A 72 7.09 -0.26 4.26
C SER A 72 5.88 -0.32 5.18
N ILE A 73 5.98 -1.07 6.28
CA ILE A 73 4.87 -1.43 7.16
C ILE A 73 5.17 -1.06 8.62
N PRO A 74 4.14 -0.94 9.46
CA PRO A 74 4.34 -0.84 10.91
C PRO A 74 5.11 -2.05 11.44
N HIS A 75 6.01 -1.82 12.37
CA HIS A 75 6.83 -2.89 12.98
C HIS A 75 5.99 -3.93 13.74
N GLU A 76 4.78 -3.56 14.17
CA GLU A 76 3.84 -4.46 14.86
C GLU A 76 3.21 -5.51 13.94
N TRP A 77 3.34 -5.36 12.62
CA TRP A 77 2.78 -6.31 11.68
C TRP A 77 3.71 -7.51 11.49
N ASP A 78 3.18 -8.72 11.71
CA ASP A 78 3.91 -9.98 11.46
C ASP A 78 4.11 -10.25 9.97
N GLY A 79 3.36 -9.57 9.12
CA GLY A 79 3.36 -9.70 7.67
C GLY A 79 1.96 -9.55 7.08
N PHE A 80 1.84 -9.80 5.77
CA PHE A 80 0.56 -9.74 5.06
C PHE A 80 0.65 -10.47 3.72
N LYS A 81 -0.50 -10.74 3.11
CA LYS A 81 -0.59 -11.38 1.79
C LYS A 81 -1.22 -10.45 0.76
N ILE A 82 -0.76 -10.56 -0.46
CA ILE A 82 -1.29 -9.82 -1.61
C ILE A 82 -1.59 -10.80 -2.74
N GLU A 83 -2.77 -10.68 -3.30
CA GLU A 83 -3.14 -11.28 -4.57
C GLU A 83 -3.23 -10.17 -5.62
N LYS A 84 -2.51 -10.31 -6.70
CA LYS A 84 -2.42 -9.26 -7.73
C LYS A 84 -2.34 -9.83 -9.13
N ASN A 85 -3.14 -9.29 -10.02
CA ASN A 85 -2.95 -9.52 -11.45
C ASN A 85 -1.92 -8.53 -12.00
N PHE A 86 -0.87 -9.05 -12.61
CA PHE A 86 0.21 -8.27 -13.20
C PHE A 86 0.52 -8.77 -14.60
N ARG A 87 0.25 -7.97 -15.61
CA ARG A 87 0.47 -8.28 -17.04
C ARG A 87 -0.08 -9.65 -17.47
N GLY A 88 -1.31 -9.94 -17.07
CA GLY A 88 -2.01 -11.19 -17.39
C GLY A 88 -1.59 -12.40 -16.56
N LYS A 89 -0.67 -12.25 -15.62
CA LYS A 89 -0.23 -13.27 -14.68
C LYS A 89 -0.83 -13.03 -13.31
N HIS A 90 -1.17 -14.10 -12.59
CA HIS A 90 -1.65 -14.02 -11.21
C HIS A 90 -0.48 -14.18 -10.23
N LEU A 91 -0.28 -13.20 -9.37
CA LEU A 91 0.78 -13.20 -8.35
C LEU A 91 0.16 -13.39 -6.97
N SER A 92 0.61 -14.42 -6.25
CA SER A 92 0.34 -14.61 -4.83
C SER A 92 1.60 -14.30 -4.04
N ILE A 93 1.57 -13.24 -3.26
CA ILE A 93 2.74 -12.68 -2.58
C ILE A 93 2.53 -12.79 -1.07
N ASP A 94 3.39 -13.52 -0.39
CA ASP A 94 3.39 -13.71 1.07
C ASP A 94 4.58 -12.95 1.68
N ILE A 95 4.29 -11.90 2.43
CA ILE A 95 5.29 -11.06 3.09
C ILE A 95 5.30 -11.39 4.57
N LYS A 96 6.47 -11.76 5.10
CA LYS A 96 6.71 -12.14 6.49
C LYS A 96 7.66 -11.15 7.14
N ASN A 97 7.37 -10.74 8.37
CA ASN A 97 8.17 -9.79 9.15
C ASN A 97 8.57 -10.35 10.52
N PRO A 98 9.38 -11.42 10.56
CA PRO A 98 9.77 -12.05 11.81
C PRO A 98 10.69 -11.16 12.68
N ASP A 99 11.42 -10.25 12.06
CA ASP A 99 12.35 -9.35 12.75
C ASP A 99 11.69 -8.02 13.16
N HIS A 100 10.35 -7.87 12.92
CA HIS A 100 9.57 -6.68 13.28
C HIS A 100 10.20 -5.36 12.79
N VAL A 101 10.70 -5.37 11.56
CA VAL A 101 11.27 -4.19 10.91
C VAL A 101 10.20 -3.41 10.15
N GLN A 102 10.46 -2.14 9.88
CA GLN A 102 9.53 -1.30 9.09
C GLN A 102 9.74 -1.47 7.59
N SER A 103 10.94 -1.84 7.17
CA SER A 103 11.31 -2.00 5.76
C SER A 103 12.58 -2.82 5.62
N GLY A 104 12.92 -3.19 4.38
CA GLY A 104 14.08 -4.01 4.05
C GLY A 104 13.64 -5.41 3.62
N VAL A 105 14.21 -5.91 2.52
CA VAL A 105 14.00 -7.29 2.06
C VAL A 105 15.26 -8.08 2.37
N LYS A 106 15.16 -8.99 3.32
CA LYS A 106 16.24 -9.90 3.73
C LYS A 106 16.42 -11.05 2.75
N SER A 107 15.31 -11.61 2.30
CA SER A 107 15.31 -12.68 1.31
C SER A 107 14.00 -12.72 0.53
N MET A 108 14.07 -13.20 -0.71
CA MET A 108 12.92 -13.38 -1.58
C MET A 108 13.04 -14.67 -2.38
N THR A 109 11.92 -15.37 -2.58
CA THR A 109 11.82 -16.51 -3.48
C THR A 109 10.69 -16.31 -4.48
N VAL A 110 10.87 -16.80 -5.70
CA VAL A 110 9.86 -16.82 -6.76
C VAL A 110 9.67 -18.27 -7.20
N ASN A 111 8.47 -18.80 -7.04
CA ASN A 111 8.14 -20.21 -7.31
C ASN A 111 9.11 -21.20 -6.60
N GLY A 112 9.59 -20.81 -5.40
CA GLY A 112 10.54 -21.61 -4.60
C GLY A 112 12.01 -21.39 -4.95
N GLU A 113 12.34 -20.65 -6.00
CA GLU A 113 13.72 -20.29 -6.35
C GLU A 113 14.13 -18.98 -5.68
N ALA A 114 15.30 -18.95 -5.07
CA ALA A 114 15.83 -17.74 -4.45
C ALA A 114 16.15 -16.67 -5.51
N VAL A 115 15.80 -15.43 -5.18
CA VAL A 115 16.09 -14.25 -5.99
C VAL A 115 16.88 -13.26 -5.16
N GLU A 116 17.95 -12.72 -5.72
CA GLU A 116 18.77 -11.71 -5.07
C GLU A 116 18.09 -10.33 -5.12
N GLY A 117 18.09 -9.64 -3.98
CA GLY A 117 17.49 -8.32 -3.84
C GLY A 117 15.96 -8.36 -3.78
N ASN A 118 15.33 -7.31 -4.31
CA ASN A 118 13.89 -7.08 -4.21
C ASN A 118 13.18 -6.90 -5.57
N PHE A 119 13.81 -7.34 -6.66
CA PHE A 119 13.29 -7.24 -8.02
C PHE A 119 12.93 -8.61 -8.58
N VAL A 120 11.69 -8.76 -9.02
CA VAL A 120 11.19 -9.96 -9.71
C VAL A 120 11.10 -9.66 -11.20
N CYS A 121 12.01 -10.27 -11.99
CA CYS A 121 11.93 -10.21 -13.45
C CYS A 121 10.63 -10.88 -13.94
N GLU A 122 9.97 -10.27 -14.93
CA GLU A 122 8.80 -10.89 -15.59
C GLU A 122 9.14 -12.23 -16.24
N CYS A 123 10.41 -12.42 -16.65
CA CYS A 123 10.93 -13.67 -17.19
C CYS A 123 10.84 -14.87 -16.23
N LYS A 124 10.78 -14.64 -14.92
CA LYS A 124 10.59 -15.66 -13.88
C LYS A 124 9.15 -15.89 -13.48
N MET A 125 8.23 -15.07 -13.99
CA MET A 125 6.81 -15.15 -13.67
C MET A 125 6.11 -16.13 -14.60
N THR A 126 5.35 -17.05 -14.02
CA THR A 126 4.44 -17.97 -14.71
C THR A 126 3.01 -17.42 -14.65
N GLU A 127 2.05 -18.14 -15.25
CA GLU A 127 0.62 -17.78 -15.21
C GLU A 127 0.10 -17.61 -13.76
N ASN A 128 0.58 -18.48 -12.85
CA ASN A 128 0.35 -18.40 -11.41
C ASN A 128 1.71 -18.37 -10.72
N THR A 129 2.12 -17.24 -10.21
CA THR A 129 3.44 -17.05 -9.59
C THR A 129 3.30 -16.87 -8.09
N LYS A 130 4.02 -17.69 -7.32
CA LYS A 130 4.11 -17.56 -5.88
C LYS A 130 5.40 -16.83 -5.50
N ILE A 131 5.28 -15.77 -4.72
CA ILE A 131 6.42 -14.96 -4.24
C ILE A 131 6.38 -14.97 -2.72
N GLU A 132 7.49 -15.34 -2.09
CA GLU A 132 7.64 -15.24 -0.65
C GLU A 132 8.73 -14.21 -0.35
N VAL A 133 8.44 -13.27 0.55
CA VAL A 133 9.35 -12.18 0.94
C VAL A 133 9.51 -12.21 2.44
N VAL A 134 10.74 -12.15 2.91
CA VAL A 134 11.06 -12.01 4.33
C VAL A 134 11.72 -10.66 4.53
N LEU A 135 11.16 -9.86 5.44
CA LEU A 135 11.73 -8.57 5.85
C LEU A 135 12.79 -8.78 6.94
N GLY A 136 13.82 -7.88 6.96
CA GLY A 136 14.90 -7.92 7.94
C GLY A 136 16.09 -7.05 7.56
#